data_d849df557a06f9e3992572900deed32f
#
_entry.id   d849df557a06f9e3992572900deed32f
#
_cell.length_a   1.000
_cell.length_b   1.000
_cell.length_c   1.000
_cell.angle_alpha   90.00
_cell.angle_beta   90.00
_cell.angle_gamma   90.00
#
_symmetry.space_group_name_H-M   'P 1'
#
loop_
_entity.id
_entity.type
_entity.pdbx_description
1 polymer ?
#
loop_
_entity_poly.entity_id
_entity_poly.type
_entity_poly.pdbx_seq_one_letter_code
_entity_poly.pdbx_strand_id
1 'polypeptide(L)'
;MPTLIVLFNLRDDASVQAYEDWAQTVDVPTVTGLGSVDAFSVHRVSGLFGADSPAPYGYVEVIEVNNLDALVQDVSSEVMAAVSAQFQTFTDAPVFMLAERFAGP
;
A
#
# COMPACT_ATOMS: atom_id res chain seq x y z
N MET A 1 11.26 8.17 11.76
CA MET A 1 9.91 8.19 11.21
C MET A 1 9.58 6.83 10.64
N PRO A 2 8.45 6.23 11.02
CA PRO A 2 8.13 4.90 10.53
C PRO A 2 7.74 4.88 9.05
N THR A 3 8.04 3.78 8.41
CA THR A 3 7.60 3.49 7.05
C THR A 3 6.69 2.27 7.11
N LEU A 4 5.51 2.39 6.54
CA LEU A 4 4.61 1.25 6.40
C LEU A 4 4.83 0.64 5.01
N ILE A 5 5.19 -0.64 4.99
CA ILE A 5 5.42 -1.38 3.76
C ILE A 5 4.34 -2.44 3.64
N VAL A 6 3.62 -2.44 2.53
CA VAL A 6 2.54 -3.39 2.29
C VAL A 6 2.89 -4.24 1.09
N LEU A 7 2.87 -5.55 1.27
CA LEU A 7 3.13 -6.53 0.21
C LEU A 7 1.84 -7.30 -0.06
N PHE A 8 1.45 -7.42 -1.33
CA PHE A 8 0.22 -8.14 -1.65
C PHE A 8 0.20 -8.64 -3.08
N ASN A 9 -0.68 -9.60 -3.30
CA ASN A 9 -1.08 -10.06 -4.63
C ASN A 9 -2.54 -9.66 -4.84
N LEU A 10 -2.94 -9.57 -6.10
CA LEU A 10 -4.35 -9.43 -6.43
C LEU A 10 -5.04 -10.79 -6.32
N ARG A 11 -6.32 -10.78 -5.98
CA ARG A 11 -7.14 -11.98 -5.99
C ARG A 11 -7.25 -12.49 -7.44
N ASP A 12 -7.44 -13.79 -7.62
CA ASP A 12 -7.51 -14.41 -8.94
C ASP A 12 -8.64 -13.83 -9.80
N ASP A 13 -9.74 -13.41 -9.16
CA ASP A 13 -10.90 -12.82 -9.84
C ASP A 13 -10.79 -11.30 -10.02
N ALA A 14 -9.74 -10.67 -9.52
CA ALA A 14 -9.56 -9.22 -9.63
C ALA A 14 -8.94 -8.84 -10.98
N SER A 15 -9.43 -7.74 -11.55
CA SER A 15 -8.86 -7.15 -12.75
C SER A 15 -7.66 -6.28 -12.39
N VAL A 16 -6.50 -6.52 -13.02
CA VAL A 16 -5.31 -5.70 -12.87
C VAL A 16 -5.61 -4.25 -13.23
N GLN A 17 -6.29 -4.03 -14.36
CA GLN A 17 -6.61 -2.68 -14.83
C GLN A 17 -7.53 -1.96 -13.84
N ALA A 18 -8.56 -2.65 -13.34
CA ALA A 18 -9.49 -2.06 -12.39
C ALA A 18 -8.80 -1.69 -11.07
N TYR A 19 -7.91 -2.56 -10.58
CA TYR A 19 -7.15 -2.24 -9.38
C TYR A 19 -6.26 -1.02 -9.60
N GLU A 20 -5.49 -0.99 -10.69
CA GLU A 20 -4.54 0.10 -10.93
C GLU A 20 -5.25 1.43 -11.17
N ASP A 21 -6.38 1.43 -11.85
CA ASP A 21 -7.19 2.63 -12.01
C ASP A 21 -7.71 3.13 -10.66
N TRP A 22 -8.20 2.22 -9.83
CA TRP A 22 -8.67 2.57 -8.49
C TRP A 22 -7.52 3.10 -7.61
N ALA A 23 -6.35 2.47 -7.65
CA ALA A 23 -5.19 2.91 -6.88
C ALA A 23 -4.79 4.34 -7.25
N GLN A 24 -4.77 4.66 -8.55
CA GLN A 24 -4.38 5.98 -9.03
C GLN A 24 -5.42 7.06 -8.74
N THR A 25 -6.70 6.73 -8.81
CA THR A 25 -7.77 7.73 -8.72
C THR A 25 -8.38 7.85 -7.34
N VAL A 26 -8.30 6.82 -6.51
CA VAL A 26 -8.92 6.79 -5.18
C VAL A 26 -7.90 6.59 -4.08
N ASP A 27 -7.15 5.48 -4.11
CA ASP A 27 -6.30 5.07 -2.98
C ASP A 27 -5.17 6.07 -2.75
N VAL A 28 -4.34 6.31 -3.74
CA VAL A 28 -3.17 7.19 -3.61
C VAL A 28 -3.58 8.62 -3.25
N PRO A 29 -4.56 9.26 -3.93
CA PRO A 29 -4.95 10.62 -3.55
C PRO A 29 -5.54 10.71 -2.14
N THR A 30 -6.36 9.73 -1.75
CA THR A 30 -7.01 9.74 -0.43
C THR A 30 -5.99 9.58 0.69
N VAL A 31 -5.12 8.57 0.58
CA VAL A 31 -4.10 8.29 1.62
C VAL A 31 -3.07 9.41 1.68
N THR A 32 -2.63 9.94 0.54
CA THR A 32 -1.68 11.06 0.49
C THR A 32 -2.27 12.32 1.16
N GLY A 33 -3.59 12.47 1.14
CA GLY A 33 -4.27 13.59 1.79
C GLY A 33 -4.36 13.50 3.31
N LEU A 34 -4.00 12.36 3.92
CA LEU A 34 -4.01 12.23 5.37
C LEU A 34 -2.85 13.02 5.98
N GLY A 35 -3.13 13.75 7.09
CA GLY A 35 -2.11 14.56 7.75
C GLY A 35 -0.94 13.77 8.30
N SER A 36 -1.15 12.48 8.62
CA SER A 36 -0.13 11.60 9.16
C SER A 36 0.77 10.96 8.08
N VAL A 37 0.46 11.17 6.80
CA VAL A 37 1.19 10.58 5.67
C VAL A 37 1.96 11.66 4.93
N ASP A 38 3.27 11.46 4.81
CA ASP A 38 4.16 12.37 4.07
C ASP A 38 4.30 11.96 2.60
N ALA A 39 4.25 10.67 2.32
CA ALA A 39 4.38 10.15 0.97
C ALA A 39 3.75 8.77 0.88
N PHE A 40 3.20 8.44 -0.27
CA PHE A 40 2.64 7.13 -0.55
C PHE A 40 2.92 6.78 -2.01
N SER A 41 3.52 5.64 -2.24
CA SER A 41 3.73 5.13 -3.59
C SER A 41 3.34 3.65 -3.66
N VAL A 42 2.84 3.25 -4.82
CA VAL A 42 2.48 1.86 -5.13
C VAL A 42 3.33 1.40 -6.28
N HIS A 43 3.94 0.24 -6.15
CA HIS A 43 4.84 -0.32 -7.16
C HIS A 43 4.32 -1.65 -7.66
N ARG A 44 4.28 -1.83 -8.97
CA ARG A 44 4.04 -3.13 -9.60
C ARG A 44 5.37 -3.87 -9.65
N VAL A 45 5.40 -5.09 -9.13
CA VAL A 45 6.60 -5.92 -9.14
C VAL A 45 6.72 -6.57 -10.52
N SER A 46 7.83 -6.33 -11.20
CA SER A 46 8.06 -6.87 -12.54
C SER A 46 8.77 -8.21 -12.54
N GLY A 47 9.36 -8.61 -11.41
CA GLY A 47 10.08 -9.88 -11.29
C GLY A 47 11.11 -9.82 -10.18
N LEU A 48 11.93 -10.85 -10.11
CA LEU A 48 13.06 -10.90 -9.17
C LEU A 48 14.33 -10.43 -9.85
N PHE A 49 15.12 -9.65 -9.14
CA PHE A 49 16.42 -9.24 -9.65
C PHE A 49 17.39 -10.44 -9.60
N GLY A 50 17.92 -10.81 -10.77
CA GLY A 50 18.90 -11.89 -10.85
C GLY A 50 18.34 -13.31 -10.79
N ALA A 51 17.01 -13.48 -10.91
CA ALA A 51 16.37 -14.80 -10.90
C ALA A 51 15.19 -14.83 -11.86
N ASP A 52 14.89 -16.02 -12.40
CA ASP A 52 13.80 -16.21 -13.37
C ASP A 52 12.50 -16.68 -12.71
N SER A 53 12.55 -17.10 -11.45
CA SER A 53 11.36 -17.56 -10.73
C SER A 53 10.40 -16.38 -10.48
N PRO A 54 9.08 -16.64 -10.36
CA PRO A 54 8.12 -15.59 -10.08
C PRO A 54 8.38 -14.91 -8.74
N ALA A 55 8.15 -13.60 -8.66
CA ALA A 55 8.20 -12.88 -7.41
C ALA A 55 7.06 -13.34 -6.49
N PRO A 56 7.28 -13.39 -5.15
CA PRO A 56 6.23 -13.84 -4.22
C PRO A 56 5.05 -12.89 -4.12
N TYR A 57 5.26 -11.61 -4.45
CA TYR A 57 4.21 -10.58 -4.39
C TYR A 57 4.21 -9.77 -5.68
N GLY A 58 3.02 -9.39 -6.12
CA GLY A 58 2.84 -8.61 -7.34
C GLY A 58 2.90 -7.11 -7.12
N TYR A 59 2.69 -6.64 -5.88
CA TYR A 59 2.64 -5.21 -5.56
C TYR A 59 3.31 -4.91 -4.24
N VAL A 60 3.87 -3.70 -4.16
CA VAL A 60 4.47 -3.16 -2.94
C VAL A 60 3.96 -1.74 -2.77
N GLU A 61 3.47 -1.42 -1.57
CA GLU A 61 3.17 -0.04 -1.17
C GLU A 61 4.22 0.43 -0.18
N VAL A 62 4.66 1.68 -0.34
CA VAL A 62 5.58 2.33 0.58
C VAL A 62 4.91 3.61 1.07
N ILE A 63 4.66 3.70 2.37
CA ILE A 63 3.95 4.81 2.99
C ILE A 63 4.85 5.42 4.06
N GLU A 64 5.30 6.67 3.83
CA GLU A 64 6.07 7.40 4.83
C GLU A 64 5.12 8.05 5.81
N VAL A 65 5.25 7.70 7.09
CA VAL A 65 4.35 8.13 8.16
C VAL A 65 5.10 9.09 9.08
N ASN A 66 4.49 10.25 9.37
CA ASN A 66 5.12 11.23 10.27
C ASN A 66 4.73 11.04 11.73
N ASN A 67 3.59 10.42 11.99
CA ASN A 67 3.13 10.16 13.37
C ASN A 67 2.21 8.94 13.35
N LEU A 68 2.67 7.85 13.99
CA LEU A 68 1.96 6.58 13.95
C LEU A 68 0.61 6.64 14.70
N ASP A 69 0.56 7.34 15.84
CA ASP A 69 -0.70 7.48 16.59
C ASP A 69 -1.73 8.24 15.77
N ALA A 70 -1.29 9.28 15.06
CA ALA A 70 -2.17 10.04 14.17
C ALA A 70 -2.65 9.19 12.99
N LEU A 71 -1.80 8.31 12.46
CA LEU A 71 -2.19 7.39 11.40
C LEU A 71 -3.30 6.45 11.87
N VAL A 72 -3.18 5.90 13.07
CA VAL A 72 -4.21 5.02 13.65
C VAL A 72 -5.56 5.74 13.69
N GLN A 73 -5.58 7.01 14.06
CA GLN A 73 -6.81 7.81 14.08
C GLN A 73 -7.31 8.12 12.67
N ASP A 74 -6.41 8.49 11.76
CA ASP A 74 -6.76 8.84 10.39
C ASP A 74 -7.40 7.65 9.66
N VAL A 75 -6.89 6.43 9.85
CA VAL A 75 -7.44 5.25 9.19
C VAL A 75 -8.76 4.78 9.80
N SER A 76 -9.15 5.34 10.94
CA SER A 76 -10.42 5.03 11.59
C SER A 76 -11.59 5.84 11.04
N SER A 77 -11.34 6.77 10.10
CA SER A 77 -12.39 7.59 9.50
C SER A 77 -13.29 6.76 8.58
N GLU A 78 -14.50 7.27 8.31
CA GLU A 78 -15.43 6.61 7.39
C GLU A 78 -14.86 6.52 5.98
N VAL A 79 -14.16 7.57 5.53
CA VAL A 79 -13.54 7.59 4.20
C VAL A 79 -12.50 6.47 4.09
N MET A 80 -11.65 6.32 5.11
CA MET A 80 -10.61 5.29 5.10
C MET A 80 -11.20 3.89 5.30
N ALA A 81 -12.30 3.75 6.03
CA ALA A 81 -13.00 2.48 6.12
C ALA A 81 -13.50 2.03 4.75
N ALA A 82 -14.02 2.95 3.94
CA ALA A 82 -14.46 2.65 2.58
C ALA A 82 -13.27 2.28 1.67
N VAL A 83 -12.17 3.02 1.76
CA VAL A 83 -10.95 2.72 0.99
C VAL A 83 -10.41 1.34 1.37
N SER A 84 -10.34 1.03 2.66
CA SER A 84 -9.88 -0.26 3.15
C SER A 84 -10.77 -1.40 2.66
N ALA A 85 -12.10 -1.22 2.68
CA ALA A 85 -13.02 -2.22 2.18
C ALA A 85 -12.84 -2.48 0.69
N GLN A 86 -12.64 -1.42 -0.11
CA GLN A 86 -12.36 -1.54 -1.54
C GLN A 86 -11.03 -2.23 -1.80
N PHE A 87 -10.00 -1.88 -1.04
CA PHE A 87 -8.69 -2.53 -1.14
C PHE A 87 -8.80 -4.04 -0.92
N GLN A 88 -9.61 -4.45 0.07
CA GLN A 88 -9.80 -5.87 0.38
C GLN A 88 -10.54 -6.62 -0.74
N THR A 89 -11.34 -5.94 -1.55
CA THR A 89 -11.99 -6.60 -2.70
C THR A 89 -11.00 -6.96 -3.80
N PHE A 90 -9.87 -6.27 -3.88
CA PHE A 90 -8.84 -6.51 -4.89
C PHE A 90 -7.73 -7.44 -4.43
N THR A 91 -7.44 -7.47 -3.12
CA THR A 91 -6.18 -8.05 -2.63
C THR A 91 -6.38 -9.37 -1.92
N ASP A 92 -5.34 -10.21 -2.00
CA ASP A 92 -5.27 -11.50 -1.31
C ASP A 92 -4.20 -11.42 -0.23
N ALA A 93 -4.63 -11.62 1.02
CA ALA A 93 -3.77 -11.73 2.21
C ALA A 93 -2.64 -10.69 2.26
N PRO A 94 -2.93 -9.38 2.25
CA PRO A 94 -1.87 -8.37 2.29
C PRO A 94 -1.11 -8.43 3.62
N VAL A 95 0.20 -8.16 3.53
CA VAL A 95 1.10 -8.11 4.69
C VAL A 95 1.45 -6.66 4.94
N PHE A 96 1.16 -6.16 6.14
CA PHE A 96 1.45 -4.79 6.57
C PHE A 96 2.63 -4.83 7.53
N MET A 97 3.76 -4.22 7.14
CA MET A 97 4.98 -4.23 7.95
C MET A 97 5.37 -2.82 8.32
N LEU A 98 5.75 -2.63 9.58
CA LEU A 98 6.34 -1.38 10.04
C LEU A 98 7.86 -1.50 9.96
N ALA A 99 8.51 -0.50 9.37
CA ALA A 99 9.95 -0.44 9.22
C ALA A 99 10.45 0.93 9.64
N GLU A 100 11.69 0.99 10.07
CA GLU A 100 12.36 2.24 10.40
C GLU A 100 13.66 2.33 9.60
N ARG A 101 13.93 3.51 9.05
CA ARG A 101 15.23 3.73 8.40
C ARG A 101 16.30 3.81 9.48
N PHE A 102 17.28 2.91 9.41
CA PHE A 102 18.45 2.96 10.30
C PHE A 102 19.73 3.36 9.57
N ALA A 103 19.70 3.37 8.25
CA ALA A 103 20.83 3.74 7.41
C ALA A 103 20.31 4.33 6.08
N GLY A 104 21.16 5.12 5.43
CA GLY A 104 20.82 5.77 4.16
C GLY A 104 20.40 7.21 4.37
N PRO A 105 20.35 7.99 3.26
CA PRO A 105 19.92 9.39 3.32
C PRO A 105 18.45 9.57 3.63
#